data_b1262e6bdc25ff5c63537f51389f0a42
#
_entry.id   b1262e6bdc25ff5c63537f51389f0a42
#
_cell.length_a   1.000
_cell.length_b   1.000
_cell.length_c   1.000
_cell.angle_alpha   90.00
_cell.angle_beta   90.00
_cell.angle_gamma   90.00
#
_symmetry.space_group_name_H-M   'P 1'
#
loop_
_entity.id
_entity.type
_entity.pdbx_description
1 polymer ?
#
loop_
_entity_poly.entity_id
_entity_poly.type
_entity_poly.pdbx_seq_one_letter_code
_entity_poly.pdbx_strand_id
1 'polypeptide(L)'
;MGLRAFGSCTPFGVMRLLEEYSVKIEGKNALVIGRSQILGKPMAAMLLNANATVTIAHSRTKDLVNMLKYFDIVVVAVGIPKFISAKDLAPGSVLVDAGYHPMEKCGDVDMTDISNIVSAYTPVPGGVGPMTINTLMMNTIEAMELKNE
;
A
#
# COMPACT_ATOMS: atom_id res chain seq x y z
N MET A 1 14.37 -13.26 13.69
CA MET A 1 15.45 -13.03 12.71
C MET A 1 14.93 -13.41 11.34
N GLY A 2 14.68 -12.41 10.46
CA GLY A 2 14.28 -12.67 9.08
C GLY A 2 15.47 -13.15 8.27
N LEU A 3 15.28 -14.19 7.45
CA LEU A 3 16.26 -14.54 6.43
C LEU A 3 16.42 -13.35 5.47
N ARG A 4 17.65 -13.03 5.05
CA ARG A 4 17.91 -12.03 4.02
C ARG A 4 17.31 -12.51 2.71
N ALA A 5 16.26 -11.86 2.25
CA ALA A 5 15.55 -12.21 1.02
C ALA A 5 15.03 -10.93 0.35
N PHE A 6 14.94 -10.97 -0.97
CA PHE A 6 14.36 -9.84 -1.72
C PHE A 6 12.88 -9.72 -1.42
N GLY A 7 12.46 -8.52 -1.03
CA GLY A 7 11.05 -8.22 -0.81
C GLY A 7 10.28 -8.16 -2.12
N SER A 8 8.98 -8.46 -2.05
CA SER A 8 8.07 -8.23 -3.18
C SER A 8 8.13 -6.75 -3.60
N CYS A 9 8.35 -6.48 -4.88
CA CYS A 9 8.72 -5.13 -5.37
C CYS A 9 7.69 -4.06 -5.03
N THR A 10 6.40 -4.33 -5.23
CA THR A 10 5.35 -3.33 -4.98
C THR A 10 5.21 -3.01 -3.49
N PRO A 11 5.05 -3.97 -2.57
CA PRO A 11 5.03 -3.68 -1.14
C PRO A 11 6.29 -2.97 -0.64
N PHE A 12 7.46 -3.37 -1.11
CA PHE A 12 8.72 -2.74 -0.72
C PHE A 12 8.77 -1.28 -1.22
N GLY A 13 8.31 -1.03 -2.45
CA GLY A 13 8.18 0.32 -2.99
C GLY A 13 7.21 1.19 -2.18
N VAL A 14 6.11 0.61 -1.69
CA VAL A 14 5.17 1.30 -0.79
C VAL A 14 5.84 1.65 0.53
N MET A 15 6.57 0.71 1.15
CA MET A 15 7.29 0.99 2.40
C MET A 15 8.28 2.14 2.24
N ARG A 16 9.01 2.18 1.13
CA ARG A 16 9.94 3.29 0.82
C ARG A 16 9.21 4.63 0.64
N LEU A 17 8.03 4.65 0.01
CA LEU A 17 7.22 5.88 -0.06
C LEU A 17 6.82 6.35 1.34
N LEU A 18 6.32 5.46 2.18
CA LEU A 18 5.93 5.81 3.55
C LEU A 18 7.11 6.37 4.35
N GLU A 19 8.30 5.80 4.20
CA GLU A 19 9.54 6.27 4.84
C GLU A 19 9.97 7.63 4.31
N GLU A 20 10.04 7.82 2.98
CA GLU A 20 10.45 9.07 2.32
C GLU A 20 9.58 10.26 2.73
N TYR A 21 8.28 10.02 2.84
CA TYR A 21 7.33 11.05 3.30
C TYR A 21 7.17 11.09 4.83
N SER A 22 8.08 10.43 5.57
CA SER A 22 8.09 10.43 7.04
C SER A 22 6.75 10.02 7.67
N VAL A 23 6.02 9.11 7.03
CA VAL A 23 4.77 8.56 7.58
C VAL A 23 5.12 7.66 8.76
N LYS A 24 4.65 8.03 9.95
CA LYS A 24 4.83 7.21 11.15
C LYS A 24 3.98 5.94 11.03
N ILE A 25 4.63 4.77 11.02
CA ILE A 25 3.97 3.45 10.93
C ILE A 25 3.82 2.82 12.31
N GLU A 26 4.85 2.94 13.15
CA GLU A 26 4.87 2.34 14.49
C GLU A 26 3.69 2.80 15.34
N GLY A 27 2.99 1.83 15.91
CA GLY A 27 1.82 2.03 16.76
C GLY A 27 0.54 2.45 16.02
N LYS A 28 0.55 2.46 14.68
CA LYS A 28 -0.60 2.82 13.85
C LYS A 28 -1.46 1.61 13.50
N ASN A 29 -2.76 1.84 13.31
CA ASN A 29 -3.68 0.85 12.77
C ASN A 29 -3.63 0.91 11.24
N ALA A 30 -3.21 -0.19 10.62
CA ALA A 30 -3.11 -0.30 9.18
C ALA A 30 -4.12 -1.31 8.62
N LEU A 31 -4.81 -0.94 7.54
CA LEU A 31 -5.70 -1.81 6.80
C LEU A 31 -5.10 -2.10 5.42
N VAL A 32 -4.98 -3.36 5.08
CA VAL A 32 -4.63 -3.81 3.73
C VAL A 32 -5.86 -4.44 3.10
N ILE A 33 -6.38 -3.83 2.04
CA ILE A 33 -7.53 -4.34 1.29
C ILE A 33 -7.02 -5.11 0.08
N GLY A 34 -7.09 -6.41 0.18
CA GLY A 34 -6.54 -7.37 -0.77
C GLY A 34 -5.63 -8.39 -0.09
N ARG A 35 -5.57 -9.61 -0.63
CA ARG A 35 -4.78 -10.72 -0.05
C ARG A 35 -4.01 -11.51 -1.09
N SER A 36 -3.59 -10.86 -2.16
CA SER A 36 -2.76 -11.50 -3.18
C SER A 36 -1.40 -11.91 -2.62
N GLN A 37 -0.78 -12.91 -3.24
CA GLN A 37 0.55 -13.39 -2.84
C GLN A 37 1.65 -12.36 -3.13
N ILE A 38 1.43 -11.52 -4.14
CA ILE A 38 2.45 -10.57 -4.61
C ILE A 38 2.35 -9.19 -3.98
N LEU A 39 1.19 -8.82 -3.38
CA LEU A 39 1.00 -7.52 -2.77
C LEU A 39 0.34 -7.60 -1.40
N GLY A 40 -0.92 -8.05 -1.30
CA GLY A 40 -1.69 -7.95 -0.05
C GLY A 40 -1.02 -8.61 1.15
N LYS A 41 -0.66 -9.89 1.03
CA LYS A 41 0.01 -10.62 2.11
C LYS A 41 1.38 -10.06 2.46
N PRO A 42 2.31 -9.84 1.50
CA PRO A 42 3.61 -9.26 1.84
C PRO A 42 3.51 -7.82 2.36
N MET A 43 2.57 -7.01 1.88
CA MET A 43 2.34 -5.67 2.41
C MET A 43 1.95 -5.69 3.89
N ALA A 44 1.02 -6.56 4.24
CA ALA A 44 0.61 -6.73 5.64
C ALA A 44 1.77 -7.18 6.53
N ALA A 45 2.60 -8.10 6.05
CA ALA A 45 3.79 -8.57 6.78
C ALA A 45 4.82 -7.44 6.97
N MET A 46 5.06 -6.60 5.95
CA MET A 46 6.00 -5.48 6.05
C MET A 46 5.51 -4.41 7.02
N LEU A 47 4.22 -4.06 7.00
CA LEU A 47 3.64 -3.12 7.96
C LEU A 47 3.69 -3.66 9.40
N LEU A 48 3.42 -4.96 9.58
CA LEU A 48 3.56 -5.62 10.88
C LEU A 48 5.02 -5.57 11.39
N ASN A 49 5.98 -5.85 10.52
CA ASN A 49 7.41 -5.75 10.86
C ASN A 49 7.86 -4.33 11.19
N ALA A 50 7.14 -3.32 10.69
CA ALA A 50 7.32 -1.91 11.04
C ALA A 50 6.50 -1.48 12.28
N ASN A 51 6.05 -2.43 13.09
CA ASN A 51 5.32 -2.23 14.34
C ASN A 51 3.90 -1.62 14.18
N ALA A 52 3.25 -1.77 13.04
CA ALA A 52 1.84 -1.45 12.90
C ALA A 52 0.94 -2.57 13.45
N THR A 53 -0.25 -2.21 13.90
CA THR A 53 -1.35 -3.17 14.08
C THR A 53 -2.06 -3.35 12.75
N VAL A 54 -2.02 -4.55 12.17
CA VAL A 54 -2.46 -4.77 10.78
C VAL A 54 -3.73 -5.61 10.71
N THR A 55 -4.68 -5.10 9.95
CA THR A 55 -5.88 -5.85 9.53
C THR A 55 -5.82 -6.10 8.02
N ILE A 56 -6.20 -7.31 7.60
CA ILE A 56 -6.33 -7.65 6.17
C ILE A 56 -7.81 -7.83 5.85
N ALA A 57 -8.32 -7.03 4.92
CA ALA A 57 -9.66 -7.17 4.37
C ALA A 57 -9.63 -7.80 2.97
N HIS A 58 -10.70 -8.47 2.60
CA HIS A 58 -10.80 -9.18 1.33
C HIS A 58 -12.27 -9.32 0.88
N SER A 59 -12.53 -9.94 -0.24
CA SER A 59 -13.87 -10.12 -0.85
C SER A 59 -14.93 -10.77 0.05
N ARG A 60 -14.53 -11.37 1.16
CA ARG A 60 -15.46 -11.96 2.14
C ARG A 60 -15.55 -11.17 3.44
N THR A 61 -14.86 -10.04 3.54
CA THR A 61 -14.95 -9.14 4.70
C THR A 61 -16.30 -8.45 4.68
N LYS A 62 -17.00 -8.53 5.80
CA LYS A 62 -18.29 -7.86 5.98
C LYS A 62 -18.06 -6.42 6.41
N ASP A 63 -18.95 -5.55 6.00
CA ASP A 63 -19.01 -4.16 6.46
C ASP A 63 -17.72 -3.34 6.27
N LEU A 64 -17.03 -3.58 5.16
CA LEU A 64 -15.73 -2.96 4.85
C LEU A 64 -15.77 -1.43 4.93
N VAL A 65 -16.81 -0.80 4.37
CA VAL A 65 -16.92 0.66 4.32
C VAL A 65 -16.94 1.27 5.73
N ASN A 66 -17.68 0.68 6.66
CA ASN A 66 -17.73 1.16 8.04
C ASN A 66 -16.40 0.92 8.79
N MET A 67 -15.59 -0.04 8.36
CA MET A 67 -14.27 -0.27 8.95
C MET A 67 -13.26 0.83 8.59
N LEU A 68 -13.33 1.40 7.39
CA LEU A 68 -12.32 2.32 6.85
C LEU A 68 -11.98 3.49 7.78
N LYS A 69 -12.98 4.01 8.48
CA LYS A 69 -12.84 5.15 9.39
C LYS A 69 -12.02 4.89 10.67
N TYR A 70 -11.59 3.64 10.92
CA TYR A 70 -10.84 3.28 12.12
C TYR A 70 -9.34 3.09 11.87
N PHE A 71 -8.88 3.32 10.64
CA PHE A 71 -7.49 3.06 10.27
C PHE A 71 -6.72 4.34 9.95
N ASP A 72 -5.49 4.40 10.44
CA ASP A 72 -4.55 5.48 10.18
C ASP A 72 -3.90 5.36 8.79
N ILE A 73 -3.66 4.11 8.35
CA ILE A 73 -3.03 3.81 7.07
C ILE A 73 -3.91 2.80 6.34
N VAL A 74 -4.29 3.12 5.11
CA VAL A 74 -5.10 2.22 4.26
C VAL A 74 -4.36 1.95 2.96
N VAL A 75 -4.09 0.68 2.67
CA VAL A 75 -3.49 0.21 1.41
C VAL A 75 -4.55 -0.56 0.63
N VAL A 76 -4.85 -0.12 -0.58
CA VAL A 76 -5.88 -0.72 -1.45
C VAL A 76 -5.23 -1.41 -2.64
N ALA A 77 -5.56 -2.70 -2.83
CA ALA A 77 -5.00 -3.55 -3.87
C ALA A 77 -5.98 -4.67 -4.25
N VAL A 78 -7.12 -4.30 -4.80
CA VAL A 78 -8.22 -5.21 -5.16
C VAL A 78 -8.36 -5.43 -6.66
N GLY A 79 -7.82 -4.52 -7.49
CA GLY A 79 -7.92 -4.58 -8.94
C GLY A 79 -9.33 -4.30 -9.46
N ILE A 80 -10.10 -3.47 -8.77
CA ILE A 80 -11.44 -3.04 -9.15
C ILE A 80 -11.48 -1.52 -9.16
N PRO A 81 -11.79 -0.87 -10.31
CA PRO A 81 -11.78 0.58 -10.42
C PRO A 81 -12.73 1.22 -9.42
N LYS A 82 -12.24 2.23 -8.68
CA LYS A 82 -13.04 3.03 -7.74
C LYS A 82 -13.86 2.19 -6.75
N PHE A 83 -13.25 1.11 -6.24
CA PHE A 83 -13.89 0.14 -5.34
C PHE A 83 -14.32 0.74 -4.01
N ILE A 84 -13.54 1.68 -3.46
CA ILE A 84 -13.88 2.46 -2.28
C ILE A 84 -13.85 3.95 -2.59
N SER A 85 -14.56 4.74 -1.80
CA SER A 85 -14.54 6.19 -1.90
C SER A 85 -13.61 6.80 -0.86
N ALA A 86 -12.85 7.82 -1.24
CA ALA A 86 -12.01 8.58 -0.32
C ALA A 86 -12.79 9.14 0.88
N LYS A 87 -14.05 9.53 0.69
CA LYS A 87 -14.94 10.05 1.76
C LYS A 87 -15.25 9.06 2.87
N ASP A 88 -15.02 7.76 2.64
CA ASP A 88 -15.26 6.71 3.64
C ASP A 88 -14.04 6.49 4.55
N LEU A 89 -12.90 7.13 4.25
CA LEU A 89 -11.66 7.04 5.01
C LEU A 89 -11.71 7.91 6.28
N ALA A 90 -10.85 7.58 7.23
CA ALA A 90 -10.67 8.42 8.41
C ALA A 90 -10.06 9.77 8.01
N PRO A 91 -10.57 10.90 8.54
CA PRO A 91 -9.92 12.19 8.34
C PRO A 91 -8.47 12.17 8.85
N GLY A 92 -7.55 12.65 8.01
CA GLY A 92 -6.11 12.68 8.33
C GLY A 92 -5.38 11.35 8.19
N SER A 93 -6.04 10.29 7.73
CA SER A 93 -5.38 9.01 7.42
C SER A 93 -4.43 9.13 6.23
N VAL A 94 -3.64 8.10 6.00
CA VAL A 94 -2.75 7.96 4.83
C VAL A 94 -3.33 6.90 3.90
N LEU A 95 -3.49 7.24 2.63
CA LEU A 95 -3.99 6.33 1.60
C LEU A 95 -2.88 5.92 0.63
N VAL A 96 -2.72 4.62 0.44
CA VAL A 96 -1.91 4.04 -0.63
C VAL A 96 -2.82 3.26 -1.57
N ASP A 97 -3.02 3.79 -2.76
CA ASP A 97 -3.74 3.10 -3.84
C ASP A 97 -2.73 2.41 -4.75
N ALA A 98 -2.70 1.08 -4.71
CA ALA A 98 -1.83 0.24 -5.54
C ALA A 98 -2.55 -0.33 -6.77
N GLY A 99 -3.81 0.06 -6.99
CA GLY A 99 -4.57 -0.27 -8.20
C GLY A 99 -4.14 0.59 -9.39
N TYR A 100 -4.27 0.04 -10.60
CA TYR A 100 -4.12 0.80 -11.83
C TYR A 100 -4.97 0.21 -12.95
N HIS A 101 -5.84 1.02 -13.52
CA HIS A 101 -6.76 0.67 -14.59
C HIS A 101 -6.48 1.58 -15.80
N PRO A 102 -5.71 1.08 -16.80
CA PRO A 102 -5.24 1.91 -17.93
C PRO A 102 -6.35 2.53 -18.76
N MET A 103 -7.46 1.82 -18.93
CA MET A 103 -8.60 2.29 -19.73
C MET A 103 -9.31 3.46 -19.05
N GLU A 104 -9.55 3.36 -17.75
CA GLU A 104 -10.23 4.38 -16.94
C GLU A 104 -9.27 5.44 -16.41
N LYS A 105 -7.95 5.21 -16.52
CA LYS A 105 -6.88 6.06 -15.98
C LYS A 105 -7.08 6.38 -14.49
N CYS A 106 -7.51 5.38 -13.71
CA CYS A 106 -7.76 5.49 -12.28
C CYS A 106 -7.15 4.32 -11.51
N GLY A 107 -7.19 4.41 -10.18
CA GLY A 107 -6.85 3.35 -9.25
C GLY A 107 -8.07 2.60 -8.73
N ASP A 108 -7.87 1.90 -7.63
CA ASP A 108 -8.92 1.18 -6.90
C ASP A 108 -9.75 2.11 -6.01
N VAL A 109 -9.36 3.39 -5.86
CA VAL A 109 -10.04 4.37 -5.00
C VAL A 109 -10.64 5.50 -5.83
N ASP A 110 -11.85 5.90 -5.52
CA ASP A 110 -12.42 7.16 -6.01
C ASP A 110 -11.78 8.32 -5.23
N MET A 111 -10.91 9.07 -5.90
CA MET A 111 -10.10 10.14 -5.31
C MET A 111 -10.84 11.49 -5.22
N THR A 112 -12.16 11.52 -5.41
CA THR A 112 -12.93 12.76 -5.29
C THR A 112 -12.74 13.35 -3.89
N ASP A 113 -12.33 14.62 -3.83
CA ASP A 113 -12.03 15.38 -2.61
C ASP A 113 -10.96 14.79 -1.68
N ILE A 114 -10.11 13.87 -2.16
CA ILE A 114 -9.12 13.15 -1.34
C ILE A 114 -8.21 14.08 -0.53
N SER A 115 -7.76 15.19 -1.11
CA SER A 115 -6.85 16.14 -0.45
C SER A 115 -7.46 16.86 0.76
N ASN A 116 -8.79 16.90 0.85
CA ASN A 116 -9.52 17.48 1.98
C ASN A 116 -9.79 16.45 3.10
N ILE A 117 -9.54 15.17 2.84
CA ILE A 117 -9.90 14.07 3.74
C ILE A 117 -8.66 13.48 4.40
N VAL A 118 -7.66 13.10 3.61
CA VAL A 118 -6.47 12.40 4.10
C VAL A 118 -5.26 13.33 4.22
N SER A 119 -4.29 12.95 5.05
CA SER A 119 -3.06 13.72 5.23
C SER A 119 -2.04 13.49 4.10
N ALA A 120 -2.05 12.31 3.49
CA ALA A 120 -1.22 11.95 2.36
C ALA A 120 -1.87 10.84 1.54
N TYR A 121 -1.61 10.84 0.24
CA TYR A 121 -2.08 9.78 -0.66
C TYR A 121 -1.15 9.59 -1.85
N THR A 122 -1.16 8.39 -2.43
CA THR A 122 -0.46 8.11 -3.69
C THR A 122 -1.34 8.48 -4.87
N PRO A 123 -0.85 9.27 -5.84
CA PRO A 123 -1.58 9.53 -7.07
C PRO A 123 -1.64 8.27 -7.95
N VAL A 124 -2.67 8.16 -8.77
CA VAL A 124 -2.78 7.12 -9.80
C VAL A 124 -3.17 7.79 -11.13
N PRO A 125 -2.31 7.72 -12.15
CA PRO A 125 -0.97 7.11 -12.20
C PRO A 125 0.12 7.95 -11.50
N GLY A 126 1.32 7.37 -11.36
CA GLY A 126 2.52 8.09 -10.91
C GLY A 126 2.92 7.87 -9.45
N GLY A 127 2.11 7.14 -8.67
CA GLY A 127 2.41 6.78 -7.27
C GLY A 127 3.18 5.47 -7.12
N VAL A 128 2.48 4.40 -6.81
CA VAL A 128 3.06 3.08 -6.51
C VAL A 128 3.75 2.42 -7.71
N GLY A 129 3.23 2.60 -8.94
CA GLY A 129 3.76 1.97 -10.14
C GLY A 129 5.25 2.22 -10.38
N PRO A 130 5.72 3.48 -10.46
CA PRO A 130 7.14 3.81 -10.61
C PRO A 130 8.02 3.23 -9.51
N MET A 131 7.52 3.16 -8.28
CA MET A 131 8.26 2.58 -7.15
C MET A 131 8.43 1.08 -7.26
N THR A 132 7.48 0.38 -7.86
CA THR A 132 7.60 -1.05 -8.16
C THR A 132 8.76 -1.32 -9.12
N ILE A 133 8.86 -0.52 -10.20
CA ILE A 133 9.94 -0.61 -11.17
C ILE A 133 11.28 -0.28 -10.53
N ASN A 134 11.35 0.82 -9.79
CA ASN A 134 12.56 1.20 -9.07
C ASN A 134 13.05 0.10 -8.13
N THR A 135 12.15 -0.50 -7.34
CA THR A 135 12.48 -1.59 -6.42
C THR A 135 12.99 -2.83 -7.17
N LEU A 136 12.41 -3.16 -8.31
CA LEU A 136 12.90 -4.28 -9.13
C LEU A 136 14.33 -4.05 -9.59
N MET A 137 14.65 -2.85 -10.06
CA MET A 137 16.01 -2.48 -10.46
C MET A 137 16.98 -2.57 -9.28
N MET A 138 16.62 -2.04 -8.12
CA MET A 138 17.45 -2.12 -6.91
C MET A 138 17.69 -3.56 -6.46
N ASN A 139 16.66 -4.39 -6.41
CA ASN A 139 16.78 -5.82 -6.09
C ASN A 139 17.70 -6.54 -7.08
N THR A 140 17.68 -6.16 -8.37
CA THR A 140 18.54 -6.76 -9.40
C THR A 140 20.00 -6.39 -9.16
N ILE A 141 20.30 -5.14 -8.85
CA ILE A 141 21.66 -4.66 -8.53
C ILE A 141 22.18 -5.39 -7.28
N GLU A 142 21.40 -5.42 -6.21
CA GLU A 142 21.77 -6.10 -4.96
C GLU A 142 22.03 -7.59 -5.18
N ALA A 143 21.22 -8.26 -6.02
CA ALA A 143 21.43 -9.66 -6.36
C ALA A 143 22.75 -9.90 -7.13
N MET A 144 23.17 -8.94 -7.95
CA MET A 144 24.47 -9.01 -8.65
C MET A 144 25.63 -8.81 -7.68
N GLU A 145 25.53 -7.88 -6.75
CA GLU A 145 26.56 -7.62 -5.73
C GLU A 145 26.76 -8.85 -4.82
N LEU A 146 25.67 -9.42 -4.32
CA LEU A 146 25.72 -10.64 -3.47
C LEU A 146 26.30 -11.88 -4.18
N LYS A 147 26.24 -11.94 -5.50
CA LYS A 147 26.83 -13.04 -6.27
C LYS A 147 28.34 -12.91 -6.41
N ASN A 148 28.86 -11.71 -6.22
CA ASN A 148 30.31 -11.42 -6.36
C ASN A 148 31.05 -11.44 -5.01
N GLU A 149 30.35 -11.63 -3.89
CA GLU A 149 30.89 -11.92 -2.56
C GLU A 149 31.03 -13.45 -2.35
#